data_ae434769b121beccceb8cb2482aa78a0
#
_entry.id   ae434769b121beccceb8cb2482aa78a0
#
_cell.length_a   1.000
_cell.length_b   1.000
_cell.length_c   1.000
_cell.angle_alpha   90.00
_cell.angle_beta   90.00
_cell.angle_gamma   90.00
#
_symmetry.space_group_name_H-M   'P 1'
#
loop_
_entity.id
_entity.type
_entity.pdbx_description
1 polymer ?
#
loop_
_entity_poly.entity_id
_entity_poly.type
_entity_poly.pdbx_seq_one_letter_code
_entity_poly.pdbx_strand_id
1 'polypeptide(L)'
;MESSDRALVVKIGGSLFSGAGSIISLLKGSEKPLLIVPGGGPFARLVRSMNLPDEPSHWMAILAMDQFGWYLAAGGVPVTHELFLPRRMEILLPYHVLRERDPLPHTWDVTSDTIAAWIAKELGIDLLILKSVDGITRNGTLVRRITGLLTSGEVDPCLVPFALAHRVRTTILNGRAEGRVRNFLGGRDVPGTVIEPRL
;
A
#
# COMPACT_ATOMS: atom_id res chain seq x y z
N MET A 1 -18.93 -17.32 -5.30
CA MET A 1 -18.63 -15.88 -5.44
C MET A 1 -17.23 -15.79 -6.05
N GLU A 2 -17.16 -15.41 -7.31
CA GLU A 2 -15.91 -15.34 -8.06
C GLU A 2 -14.97 -14.27 -7.49
N SER A 3 -13.69 -14.50 -7.63
CA SER A 3 -12.59 -13.63 -7.15
C SER A 3 -12.64 -12.17 -7.66
N SER A 4 -13.52 -11.88 -8.64
CA SER A 4 -13.62 -10.56 -9.28
C SER A 4 -14.29 -9.49 -8.42
N ASP A 5 -15.17 -9.85 -7.47
CA ASP A 5 -16.02 -8.91 -6.71
C ASP A 5 -15.46 -8.53 -5.33
N ARG A 6 -14.30 -9.07 -4.94
CA ARG A 6 -13.75 -8.78 -3.61
C ARG A 6 -13.12 -7.39 -3.55
N ALA A 7 -13.43 -6.66 -2.48
CA ALA A 7 -12.76 -5.40 -2.13
C ALA A 7 -11.23 -5.59 -2.06
N LEU A 8 -10.50 -4.52 -2.28
CA LEU A 8 -9.05 -4.53 -2.33
C LEU A 8 -8.47 -3.35 -1.54
N VAL A 9 -7.43 -3.58 -0.74
CA VAL A 9 -6.58 -2.51 -0.24
C VAL A 9 -5.60 -2.12 -1.33
N VAL A 10 -5.52 -0.82 -1.65
CA VAL A 10 -4.57 -0.29 -2.63
C VAL A 10 -3.65 0.72 -1.96
N LYS A 11 -2.40 0.37 -1.78
CA LYS A 11 -1.39 1.28 -1.27
C LYS A 11 -0.78 2.10 -2.41
N ILE A 12 -0.82 3.42 -2.30
CA ILE A 12 -0.17 4.32 -3.26
C ILE A 12 1.16 4.79 -2.66
N GLY A 13 2.29 4.34 -3.26
CA GLY A 13 3.63 4.68 -2.80
C GLY A 13 3.95 6.16 -2.89
N GLY A 14 4.70 6.69 -1.91
CA GLY A 14 5.12 8.09 -1.91
C GLY A 14 5.99 8.50 -3.11
N SER A 15 6.63 7.54 -3.78
CA SER A 15 7.37 7.75 -5.04
C SER A 15 6.48 8.09 -6.23
N LEU A 16 5.17 7.92 -6.08
CA LEU A 16 4.15 8.22 -7.09
C LEU A 16 3.47 9.58 -6.87
N PHE A 17 3.93 10.37 -5.90
CA PHE A 17 3.29 11.64 -5.51
C PHE A 17 3.03 12.56 -6.70
N SER A 18 4.01 12.76 -7.58
CA SER A 18 3.88 13.65 -8.75
C SER A 18 2.85 13.19 -9.80
N GLY A 19 2.52 11.89 -9.83
CA GLY A 19 1.53 11.29 -10.73
C GLY A 19 0.25 10.82 -10.04
N ALA A 20 0.06 11.19 -8.78
CA ALA A 20 -1.01 10.64 -7.96
C ALA A 20 -2.42 10.94 -8.48
N GLY A 21 -2.64 12.10 -9.11
CA GLY A 21 -3.92 12.46 -9.72
C GLY A 21 -4.33 11.50 -10.85
N SER A 22 -3.40 11.13 -11.74
CA SER A 22 -3.65 10.15 -12.81
C SER A 22 -3.97 8.76 -12.22
N ILE A 23 -3.27 8.37 -11.16
CA ILE A 23 -3.51 7.09 -10.48
C ILE A 23 -4.91 7.08 -9.86
N ILE A 24 -5.32 8.13 -9.16
CA ILE A 24 -6.67 8.24 -8.60
C ILE A 24 -7.73 8.18 -9.71
N SER A 25 -7.53 8.89 -10.81
CA SER A 25 -8.44 8.86 -11.97
C SER A 25 -8.55 7.44 -12.56
N LEU A 26 -7.43 6.72 -12.65
CA LEU A 26 -7.40 5.34 -13.11
C LEU A 26 -8.17 4.40 -12.16
N LEU A 27 -7.94 4.53 -10.84
CA LEU A 27 -8.57 3.68 -9.83
C LEU A 27 -10.07 3.91 -9.70
N LYS A 28 -10.56 5.12 -9.97
CA LYS A 28 -12.01 5.42 -10.06
C LYS A 28 -12.75 4.59 -11.11
N GLY A 29 -12.06 4.11 -12.13
CA GLY A 29 -12.63 3.21 -13.14
C GLY A 29 -12.71 1.75 -12.69
N SER A 30 -12.37 1.42 -11.44
CA SER A 30 -12.47 0.07 -10.91
C SER A 30 -13.91 -0.27 -10.57
N GLU A 31 -14.35 -1.47 -10.95
CA GLU A 31 -15.64 -2.05 -10.50
C GLU A 31 -15.56 -2.57 -9.07
N LYS A 32 -14.33 -2.85 -8.57
CA LYS A 32 -14.10 -3.32 -7.20
C LYS A 32 -14.12 -2.17 -6.21
N PRO A 33 -14.70 -2.36 -5.03
CA PRO A 33 -14.51 -1.42 -3.92
C PRO A 33 -13.03 -1.36 -3.52
N LEU A 34 -12.50 -0.15 -3.33
CA LEU A 34 -11.08 0.06 -3.03
C LEU A 34 -10.91 0.86 -1.73
N LEU A 35 -10.08 0.37 -0.81
CA LEU A 35 -9.58 1.17 0.30
C LEU A 35 -8.16 1.63 -0.04
N ILE A 36 -8.01 2.93 -0.30
CA ILE A 36 -6.73 3.52 -0.63
C ILE A 36 -5.95 3.82 0.65
N VAL A 37 -4.74 3.28 0.75
CA VAL A 37 -3.80 3.58 1.83
C VAL A 37 -2.68 4.46 1.26
N PRO A 38 -2.59 5.73 1.67
CA PRO A 38 -1.52 6.62 1.18
C PRO A 38 -0.17 6.21 1.76
N GLY A 39 0.90 6.40 1.00
CA GLY A 39 2.25 6.42 1.55
C GLY A 39 2.59 7.76 2.22
N GLY A 40 3.79 7.91 2.74
CA GLY A 40 4.18 9.18 3.38
C GLY A 40 4.59 10.29 2.40
N GLY A 41 4.91 9.96 1.16
CA GLY A 41 5.27 10.93 0.12
C GLY A 41 6.45 11.86 0.49
N PRO A 42 6.42 13.12 0.01
CA PRO A 42 7.43 14.12 0.37
C PRO A 42 7.38 14.49 1.85
N PHE A 43 6.23 14.37 2.50
CA PHE A 43 6.00 14.71 3.90
C PHE A 43 6.81 13.79 4.82
N ALA A 44 6.75 12.46 4.62
CA ALA A 44 7.55 11.51 5.40
C ALA A 44 9.06 11.62 5.11
N ARG A 45 9.47 12.04 3.90
CA ARG A 45 10.88 12.34 3.63
C ARG A 45 11.38 13.50 4.49
N LEU A 46 10.56 14.55 4.68
CA LEU A 46 10.88 15.65 5.58
C LEU A 46 11.04 15.14 7.02
N VAL A 47 10.10 14.32 7.51
CA VAL A 47 10.21 13.72 8.86
C VAL A 47 11.50 12.93 9.00
N ARG A 48 11.85 12.10 8.03
CA ARG A 48 13.08 11.30 8.05
C ARG A 48 14.35 12.18 8.13
N SER A 49 14.35 13.34 7.46
CA SER A 49 15.50 14.26 7.49
C SER A 49 15.70 14.99 8.82
N MET A 50 14.71 14.97 9.70
CA MET A 50 14.80 15.61 11.03
C MET A 50 15.62 14.79 12.03
N ASN A 51 15.92 13.52 11.73
CA ASN A 51 16.68 12.60 12.59
C ASN A 51 16.16 12.55 14.04
N LEU A 52 14.85 12.49 14.20
CA LEU A 52 14.18 12.38 15.49
C LEU A 52 14.26 10.96 16.05
N PRO A 53 14.08 10.77 17.38
CA PRO A 53 13.88 9.44 17.96
C PRO A 53 12.74 8.66 17.29
N ASP A 54 12.75 7.33 17.43
CA ASP A 54 11.85 6.43 16.72
C ASP A 54 10.37 6.73 16.96
N GLU A 55 9.95 6.95 18.21
CA GLU A 55 8.55 7.19 18.52
C GLU A 55 7.98 8.48 17.89
N PRO A 56 8.59 9.67 18.07
CA PRO A 56 8.13 10.86 17.33
C PRO A 56 8.19 10.69 15.83
N SER A 57 9.23 10.04 15.30
CA SER A 57 9.38 9.78 13.86
C SER A 57 8.24 8.90 13.32
N HIS A 58 7.88 7.86 14.07
CA HIS A 58 6.79 6.95 13.73
C HIS A 58 5.46 7.70 13.57
N TRP A 59 5.04 8.43 14.62
CA TRP A 59 3.78 9.16 14.60
C TRP A 59 3.74 10.27 13.56
N MET A 60 4.84 11.00 13.41
CA MET A 60 4.94 12.04 12.37
C MET A 60 4.91 11.43 10.96
N ALA A 61 5.53 10.26 10.74
CA ALA A 61 5.47 9.58 9.45
C ALA A 61 4.06 9.07 9.11
N ILE A 62 3.28 8.65 10.10
CA ILE A 62 1.87 8.28 9.91
C ILE A 62 1.02 9.52 9.64
N LEU A 63 1.23 10.64 10.35
CA LEU A 63 0.58 11.92 10.03
C LEU A 63 0.93 12.39 8.61
N ALA A 64 2.15 12.12 8.14
CA ALA A 64 2.54 12.38 6.75
C ALA A 64 1.76 11.54 5.74
N MET A 65 1.31 10.33 6.13
CA MET A 65 0.38 9.53 5.31
C MET A 65 -0.98 10.20 5.22
N ASP A 66 -1.52 10.74 6.32
CA ASP A 66 -2.78 11.50 6.31
C ASP A 66 -2.68 12.73 5.40
N GLN A 67 -1.58 13.47 5.46
CA GLN A 67 -1.36 14.62 4.56
C GLN A 67 -1.38 14.20 3.09
N PHE A 68 -0.72 13.08 2.75
CA PHE A 68 -0.79 12.55 1.39
C PHE A 68 -2.20 12.04 1.06
N GLY A 69 -2.92 11.46 2.01
CA GLY A 69 -4.31 11.06 1.86
C GLY A 69 -5.22 12.24 1.47
N TRP A 70 -5.10 13.38 2.14
CA TRP A 70 -5.81 14.60 1.78
C TRP A 70 -5.44 15.13 0.39
N TYR A 71 -4.16 15.04 0.02
CA TYR A 71 -3.72 15.39 -1.34
C TYR A 71 -4.39 14.49 -2.40
N LEU A 72 -4.49 13.16 -2.16
CA LEU A 72 -5.19 12.23 -3.04
C LEU A 72 -6.69 12.52 -3.11
N ALA A 73 -7.30 12.93 -1.99
CA ALA A 73 -8.72 13.27 -1.89
C ALA A 73 -9.12 14.47 -2.75
N ALA A 74 -8.18 15.34 -3.10
CA ALA A 74 -8.40 16.42 -4.07
C ALA A 74 -8.90 15.90 -5.44
N GLY A 75 -8.66 14.62 -5.76
CA GLY A 75 -9.25 13.93 -6.89
C GLY A 75 -10.74 13.61 -6.75
N GLY A 76 -11.43 14.06 -5.68
CA GLY A 76 -12.86 13.84 -5.45
C GLY A 76 -13.20 12.41 -4.95
N VAL A 77 -12.31 11.82 -4.16
CA VAL A 77 -12.53 10.54 -3.47
C VAL A 77 -12.79 10.83 -1.98
N PRO A 78 -13.86 10.28 -1.37
CA PRO A 78 -14.13 10.50 0.04
C PRO A 78 -13.03 9.90 0.93
N VAL A 79 -12.80 10.53 2.09
CA VAL A 79 -11.88 10.04 3.11
C VAL A 79 -12.63 9.34 4.23
N THR A 80 -11.94 8.42 4.92
CA THR A 80 -12.41 7.78 6.14
C THR A 80 -11.30 7.76 7.18
N HIS A 81 -11.65 7.79 8.46
CA HIS A 81 -10.76 7.60 9.61
C HIS A 81 -10.98 6.24 10.28
N GLU A 82 -11.93 5.46 9.79
CA GLU A 82 -12.33 4.17 10.36
C GLU A 82 -11.92 3.03 9.44
N LEU A 83 -11.64 1.88 10.05
CA LEU A 83 -11.25 0.67 9.34
C LEU A 83 -12.47 -0.25 9.18
N PHE A 84 -12.98 -0.33 7.96
CA PHE A 84 -14.08 -1.22 7.56
C PHE A 84 -13.90 -1.72 6.13
N LEU A 85 -14.62 -2.79 5.78
CA LEU A 85 -14.64 -3.30 4.41
C LEU A 85 -15.28 -2.25 3.49
N PRO A 86 -14.53 -1.72 2.50
CA PRO A 86 -15.05 -0.67 1.65
C PRO A 86 -16.20 -1.21 0.77
N ARG A 87 -17.19 -0.37 0.51
CA ARG A 87 -18.28 -0.64 -0.44
C ARG A 87 -18.12 0.17 -1.73
N ARG A 88 -17.22 1.11 -1.74
CA ARG A 88 -16.83 1.98 -2.85
C ARG A 88 -15.36 2.34 -2.71
N MET A 89 -14.83 3.20 -3.57
CA MET A 89 -13.48 3.73 -3.41
C MET A 89 -13.47 4.80 -2.31
N GLU A 90 -12.62 4.62 -1.30
CA GLU A 90 -12.40 5.54 -0.18
C GLU A 90 -10.91 5.61 0.15
N ILE A 91 -10.46 6.74 0.71
CA ILE A 91 -9.09 6.94 1.16
C ILE A 91 -9.08 6.86 2.69
N LEU A 92 -8.30 5.93 3.22
CA LEU A 92 -8.07 5.84 4.67
C LEU A 92 -7.03 6.89 5.08
N LEU A 93 -7.36 7.69 6.09
CA LEU A 93 -6.44 8.50 6.85
C LEU A 93 -6.02 7.69 8.08
N PRO A 94 -4.85 7.02 8.04
CA PRO A 94 -4.58 5.91 8.96
C PRO A 94 -4.20 6.34 10.38
N TYR A 95 -3.90 7.61 10.64
CA TYR A 95 -3.38 8.05 11.94
C TYR A 95 -4.28 7.67 13.11
N HIS A 96 -5.59 7.92 13.01
CA HIS A 96 -6.52 7.64 14.10
C HIS A 96 -6.54 6.15 14.47
N VAL A 97 -6.72 5.28 13.47
CA VAL A 97 -6.75 3.82 13.67
C VAL A 97 -5.43 3.29 14.23
N LEU A 98 -4.31 3.76 13.68
CA LEU A 98 -2.98 3.31 14.12
C LEU A 98 -2.65 3.83 15.52
N ARG A 99 -3.07 5.06 15.85
CA ARG A 99 -2.84 5.63 17.19
C ARG A 99 -3.65 4.91 18.27
N GLU A 100 -4.85 4.45 17.94
CA GLU A 100 -5.70 3.71 18.85
C GLU A 100 -5.22 2.28 19.09
N ARG A 101 -4.78 1.58 18.02
CA ARG A 101 -4.45 0.15 18.06
C ARG A 101 -2.99 -0.14 18.28
N ASP A 102 -2.12 0.76 17.89
CA ASP A 102 -0.66 0.67 18.00
C ASP A 102 -0.08 -0.72 17.66
N PRO A 103 -0.34 -1.26 16.46
CA PRO A 103 -0.14 -2.68 16.17
C PRO A 103 1.26 -3.03 15.67
N LEU A 104 2.11 -2.05 15.38
CA LEU A 104 3.37 -2.24 14.66
C LEU A 104 4.54 -1.58 15.39
N PRO A 105 5.77 -2.12 15.26
CA PRO A 105 6.95 -1.51 15.86
C PRO A 105 7.22 -0.08 15.36
N HIS A 106 7.67 0.80 16.26
CA HIS A 106 8.05 2.18 15.96
C HIS A 106 9.49 2.22 15.43
N THR A 107 9.70 1.78 14.22
CA THR A 107 11.01 1.79 13.54
C THR A 107 10.85 2.16 12.08
N TRP A 108 11.92 2.59 11.42
CA TRP A 108 11.92 2.82 9.98
C TRP A 108 11.93 1.54 9.14
N ASP A 109 12.04 0.35 9.76
CA ASP A 109 11.86 -0.94 9.09
C ASP A 109 10.38 -1.24 8.80
N VAL A 110 9.49 -0.51 9.48
CA VAL A 110 8.05 -0.48 9.23
C VAL A 110 7.69 0.84 8.56
N THR A 111 7.18 0.76 7.35
CA THR A 111 6.66 1.94 6.66
C THR A 111 5.24 1.69 6.14
N SER A 112 4.78 2.56 5.26
CA SER A 112 3.44 2.45 4.69
C SER A 112 3.17 1.14 3.92
N ASP A 113 4.20 0.38 3.52
CA ASP A 113 4.01 -0.93 2.87
C ASP A 113 3.51 -1.97 3.89
N THR A 114 4.20 -2.10 5.04
CA THR A 114 3.77 -2.99 6.14
C THR A 114 2.48 -2.49 6.80
N ILE A 115 2.30 -1.18 6.97
CA ILE A 115 1.05 -0.60 7.48
C ILE A 115 -0.14 -1.02 6.59
N ALA A 116 0.00 -0.94 5.27
CA ALA A 116 -1.05 -1.37 4.34
C ALA A 116 -1.30 -2.88 4.41
N ALA A 117 -0.25 -3.69 4.62
CA ALA A 117 -0.40 -5.13 4.83
C ALA A 117 -1.14 -5.45 6.13
N TRP A 118 -0.88 -4.71 7.21
CA TRP A 118 -1.64 -4.84 8.45
C TRP A 118 -3.12 -4.48 8.23
N ILE A 119 -3.42 -3.38 7.54
CA ILE A 119 -4.79 -2.99 7.20
C ILE A 119 -5.49 -4.09 6.39
N ALA A 120 -4.83 -4.64 5.38
CA ALA A 120 -5.38 -5.73 4.57
C ALA A 120 -5.66 -6.99 5.40
N LYS A 121 -4.76 -7.32 6.33
CA LYS A 121 -4.92 -8.43 7.29
C LYS A 121 -6.13 -8.22 8.19
N GLU A 122 -6.32 -7.03 8.76
CA GLU A 122 -7.46 -6.72 9.63
C GLU A 122 -8.79 -6.84 8.88
N LEU A 123 -8.81 -6.50 7.59
CA LEU A 123 -10.01 -6.57 6.74
C LEU A 123 -10.20 -7.94 6.09
N GLY A 124 -9.20 -8.82 6.13
CA GLY A 124 -9.26 -10.15 5.49
C GLY A 124 -9.35 -10.09 3.96
N ILE A 125 -8.72 -9.07 3.33
CA ILE A 125 -8.71 -8.87 1.87
C ILE A 125 -7.29 -8.73 1.33
N ASP A 126 -7.15 -8.86 0.00
CA ASP A 126 -5.86 -8.76 -0.69
C ASP A 126 -5.31 -7.33 -0.69
N LEU A 127 -3.99 -7.21 -0.87
CA LEU A 127 -3.27 -5.95 -0.96
C LEU A 127 -2.65 -5.76 -2.36
N LEU A 128 -2.88 -4.59 -2.95
CA LEU A 128 -2.14 -4.07 -4.09
C LEU A 128 -1.23 -2.93 -3.65
N ILE A 129 0.06 -3.03 -3.89
CA ILE A 129 1.03 -1.96 -3.66
C ILE A 129 1.44 -1.36 -5.00
N LEU A 130 1.14 -0.08 -5.21
CA LEU A 130 1.59 0.70 -6.36
C LEU A 130 2.86 1.46 -6.01
N LYS A 131 3.92 1.22 -6.77
CA LYS A 131 5.24 1.86 -6.62
C LYS A 131 5.73 2.42 -7.96
N SER A 132 6.88 3.07 -7.97
CA SER A 132 7.53 3.54 -9.21
C SER A 132 8.41 2.49 -9.88
N VAL A 133 8.42 1.27 -9.35
CA VAL A 133 9.19 0.11 -9.83
C VAL A 133 8.25 -1.02 -10.23
N ASP A 134 8.71 -1.93 -11.08
CA ASP A 134 7.88 -3.02 -11.62
C ASP A 134 7.51 -4.10 -10.61
N GLY A 135 8.19 -4.15 -9.49
CA GLY A 135 8.07 -5.13 -8.43
C GLY A 135 9.41 -5.29 -7.72
N ILE A 136 9.58 -6.38 -6.99
CA ILE A 136 10.83 -6.74 -6.33
C ILE A 136 11.78 -7.39 -7.34
N THR A 137 13.05 -7.00 -7.30
CA THR A 137 14.07 -7.54 -8.20
C THR A 137 15.13 -8.32 -7.42
N ARG A 138 15.72 -9.34 -8.06
CA ARG A 138 16.89 -10.06 -7.59
C ARG A 138 17.88 -10.17 -8.72
N ASN A 139 19.09 -9.66 -8.51
CA ASN A 139 20.13 -9.61 -9.55
C ASN A 139 19.63 -8.97 -10.87
N GLY A 140 18.85 -7.88 -10.78
CA GLY A 140 18.29 -7.17 -11.93
C GLY A 140 17.08 -7.85 -12.59
N THR A 141 16.66 -9.03 -12.11
CA THR A 141 15.52 -9.78 -12.68
C THR A 141 14.30 -9.65 -11.77
N LEU A 142 13.13 -9.38 -12.37
CA LEU A 142 11.86 -9.29 -11.65
C LEU A 142 11.49 -10.63 -11.01
N VAL A 143 11.29 -10.63 -9.69
CA VAL A 143 10.79 -11.79 -8.94
C VAL A 143 9.28 -11.83 -9.06
N ARG A 144 8.76 -12.75 -9.87
CA ARG A 144 7.30 -12.86 -10.12
C ARG A 144 6.51 -13.34 -8.91
N ARG A 145 7.08 -14.24 -8.09
CA ARG A 145 6.41 -14.86 -6.94
C ARG A 145 7.37 -15.01 -5.77
N ILE A 146 6.89 -14.66 -4.59
CA ILE A 146 7.61 -14.79 -3.32
C ILE A 146 6.77 -15.67 -2.39
N THR A 147 7.33 -16.81 -1.97
CA THR A 147 6.70 -17.77 -1.06
C THR A 147 7.56 -18.04 0.17
N GLY A 148 8.65 -17.32 0.34
CA GLY A 148 9.60 -17.41 1.45
C GLY A 148 10.22 -16.06 1.75
N LEU A 149 10.99 -15.96 2.84
CA LEU A 149 11.62 -14.72 3.26
C LEU A 149 12.56 -14.19 2.17
N LEU A 150 12.44 -12.92 1.89
CA LEU A 150 13.26 -12.18 0.95
C LEU A 150 13.37 -10.72 1.43
N THR A 151 14.59 -10.20 1.46
CA THR A 151 14.85 -8.76 1.68
C THR A 151 15.07 -8.06 0.35
N SER A 152 14.56 -6.86 0.21
CA SER A 152 14.73 -6.03 -0.99
C SER A 152 14.69 -4.56 -0.64
N GLY A 153 15.29 -3.71 -1.47
CA GLY A 153 15.24 -2.26 -1.32
C GLY A 153 13.98 -1.62 -1.89
N GLU A 154 13.16 -2.36 -2.62
CA GLU A 154 11.95 -1.86 -3.26
C GLU A 154 10.76 -1.74 -2.29
N VAL A 155 10.78 -2.48 -1.20
CA VAL A 155 9.76 -2.46 -0.13
C VAL A 155 10.41 -2.34 1.23
N ASP A 156 9.65 -2.01 2.26
CA ASP A 156 10.21 -2.00 3.61
C ASP A 156 10.55 -3.43 4.11
N PRO A 157 11.54 -3.58 5.01
CA PRO A 157 12.04 -4.89 5.45
C PRO A 157 10.97 -5.79 6.08
N CYS A 158 9.95 -5.20 6.71
CA CYS A 158 8.91 -5.94 7.43
C CYS A 158 7.77 -6.43 6.53
N LEU A 159 7.60 -5.90 5.30
CA LEU A 159 6.47 -6.25 4.43
C LEU A 159 6.42 -7.75 4.10
N VAL A 160 7.51 -8.31 3.57
CA VAL A 160 7.52 -9.72 3.12
C VAL A 160 7.32 -10.68 4.29
N PRO A 161 8.06 -10.56 5.42
CA PRO A 161 7.80 -11.37 6.60
C PRO A 161 6.36 -11.25 7.12
N PHE A 162 5.83 -10.03 7.20
CA PHE A 162 4.48 -9.78 7.68
C PHE A 162 3.42 -10.43 6.77
N ALA A 163 3.50 -10.19 5.46
CA ALA A 163 2.54 -10.72 4.51
C ALA A 163 2.51 -12.25 4.50
N LEU A 164 3.68 -12.90 4.58
CA LEU A 164 3.78 -14.36 4.66
C LEU A 164 3.22 -14.91 5.98
N ALA A 165 3.59 -14.32 7.12
CA ALA A 165 3.17 -14.77 8.45
C ALA A 165 1.65 -14.63 8.65
N HIS A 166 1.06 -13.56 8.14
CA HIS A 166 -0.36 -13.26 8.31
C HIS A 166 -1.24 -13.64 7.11
N ARG A 167 -0.66 -14.35 6.12
CA ARG A 167 -1.37 -14.83 4.92
C ARG A 167 -2.05 -13.72 4.12
N VAL A 168 -1.42 -12.56 4.04
CA VAL A 168 -1.88 -11.45 3.20
C VAL A 168 -1.32 -11.59 1.80
N ARG A 169 -2.17 -11.96 0.84
CA ARG A 169 -1.76 -11.97 -0.56
C ARG A 169 -1.50 -10.53 -1.01
N THR A 170 -0.25 -10.25 -1.39
CA THR A 170 0.19 -8.91 -1.73
C THR A 170 0.74 -8.87 -3.15
N THR A 171 0.21 -8.00 -3.98
CA THR A 171 0.72 -7.76 -5.34
C THR A 171 1.41 -6.40 -5.40
N ILE A 172 2.61 -6.35 -5.99
CA ILE A 172 3.39 -5.12 -6.16
C ILE A 172 3.49 -4.82 -7.66
N LEU A 173 3.03 -3.63 -8.07
CA LEU A 173 3.02 -3.19 -9.46
C LEU A 173 3.60 -1.80 -9.63
N ASN A 174 4.05 -1.52 -10.86
CA ASN A 174 4.39 -0.17 -11.27
C ASN A 174 3.12 0.67 -11.50
N GLY A 175 2.87 1.61 -10.61
CA GLY A 175 1.71 2.50 -10.68
C GLY A 175 1.75 3.50 -11.84
N ARG A 176 2.92 3.69 -12.48
CA ARG A 176 3.07 4.52 -13.69
C ARG A 176 2.66 3.77 -14.97
N ALA A 177 2.56 2.44 -14.91
CA ALA A 177 2.14 1.61 -16.01
C ALA A 177 0.61 1.42 -15.97
N GLU A 178 -0.14 2.47 -16.36
CA GLU A 178 -1.61 2.53 -16.26
C GLU A 178 -2.31 1.31 -16.85
N GLY A 179 -1.89 0.85 -18.04
CA GLY A 179 -2.45 -0.34 -18.68
C GLY A 179 -2.27 -1.61 -17.84
N ARG A 180 -1.14 -1.71 -17.11
CA ARG A 180 -0.87 -2.83 -16.21
C ARG A 180 -1.81 -2.82 -15.00
N VAL A 181 -1.97 -1.65 -14.37
CA VAL A 181 -2.88 -1.50 -13.23
C VAL A 181 -4.33 -1.79 -13.64
N ARG A 182 -4.77 -1.25 -14.78
CA ARG A 182 -6.11 -1.51 -15.34
C ARG A 182 -6.34 -3.00 -15.61
N ASN A 183 -5.37 -3.68 -16.22
CA ASN A 183 -5.46 -5.11 -16.50
C ASN A 183 -5.53 -5.94 -15.23
N PHE A 184 -4.73 -5.59 -14.19
CA PHE A 184 -4.77 -6.26 -12.90
C PHE A 184 -6.13 -6.10 -12.21
N LEU A 185 -6.68 -4.89 -12.19
CA LEU A 185 -8.01 -4.63 -11.61
C LEU A 185 -9.10 -5.41 -12.34
N GLY A 186 -8.97 -5.59 -13.66
CA GLY A 186 -9.83 -6.45 -14.48
C GLY A 186 -9.53 -7.96 -14.38
N GLY A 187 -8.69 -8.39 -13.42
CA GLY A 187 -8.43 -9.82 -13.15
C GLY A 187 -7.44 -10.49 -14.10
N ARG A 188 -6.71 -9.74 -14.93
CA ARG A 188 -5.70 -10.30 -15.86
C ARG A 188 -4.35 -10.46 -15.15
N ASP A 189 -3.59 -11.49 -15.54
CA ASP A 189 -2.18 -11.60 -15.12
C ASP A 189 -1.35 -10.50 -15.75
N VAL A 190 -0.48 -9.88 -14.95
CA VAL A 190 0.37 -8.77 -15.38
C VAL A 190 1.78 -8.90 -14.80
N PRO A 191 2.80 -8.30 -15.44
CA PRO A 191 4.11 -8.22 -14.85
C PRO A 191 4.09 -7.46 -13.51
N GLY A 192 4.65 -8.08 -12.47
CA GLY A 192 4.71 -7.58 -11.10
C GLY A 192 5.24 -8.65 -10.16
N THR A 193 5.29 -8.37 -8.87
CA THR A 193 5.65 -9.34 -7.84
C THR A 193 4.42 -9.70 -7.01
N VAL A 194 4.17 -10.98 -6.81
CA VAL A 194 3.14 -11.47 -5.90
C VAL A 194 3.81 -12.14 -4.71
N ILE A 195 3.53 -11.64 -3.49
CA ILE A 195 3.85 -12.34 -2.24
C ILE A 195 2.65 -13.23 -1.96
N GLU A 196 2.89 -14.55 -2.01
CA GLU A 196 1.82 -15.53 -1.89
C GLU A 196 2.19 -16.51 -0.76
N PRO A 197 1.49 -16.43 0.38
CA PRO A 197 1.71 -17.37 1.48
C PRO A 197 1.45 -18.80 0.99
N ARG A 198 2.28 -19.76 1.42
CA ARG A 198 2.00 -21.18 1.15
C ARG A 198 0.71 -21.58 1.85
N LEU A 199 -0.14 -22.31 1.14
CA LEU A 199 -1.35 -22.95 1.68
C LEU A 199 -1.00 -23.93 2.78
#